data_5d70eb59d0e630a55a503d5da42cb5e6
#
_entry.id   5d70eb59d0e630a55a503d5da42cb5e6
#
_cell.length_a   1.000
_cell.length_b   1.000
_cell.length_c   1.000
_cell.angle_alpha   90.00
_cell.angle_beta   90.00
_cell.angle_gamma   90.00
#
_symmetry.space_group_name_H-M   'P 1'
#
loop_
_entity.id
_entity.type
_entity.pdbx_description
1 polymer ?
#
loop_
_entity_poly.entity_id
_entity_poly.type
_entity_poly.pdbx_seq_one_letter_code
_entity_poly.pdbx_strand_id
1 'polypeptide(L)'
;MLTQRPTLSDIRDARVRTESIVIKTPILTSEYFNDLLGMELFFKCENFQKTGSFKIRGASNAVFSLTDEEAKQGVACQSSGNHGGAIACAAYLKGIHADIVMAKSVSKAKIH
;
A
#
# COMPACT_ATOMS: atom_id res chain seq x y z
N MET A 1 -7.30 15.82 12.79
CA MET A 1 -5.81 15.81 12.81
C MET A 1 -5.38 14.74 13.80
N LEU A 2 -4.64 13.73 13.38
CA LEU A 2 -4.14 12.69 14.30
C LEU A 2 -3.12 13.34 15.23
N THR A 3 -3.51 13.55 16.47
CA THR A 3 -2.65 14.14 17.51
C THR A 3 -1.70 13.12 18.16
N GLN A 4 -1.85 11.84 17.82
CA GLN A 4 -1.11 10.75 18.43
C GLN A 4 -0.26 10.00 17.39
N ARG A 5 1.01 9.73 17.74
CA ARG A 5 1.90 8.91 16.90
C ARG A 5 1.42 7.46 16.92
N PRO A 6 1.50 6.73 15.79
CA PRO A 6 1.18 5.31 15.76
C PRO A 6 2.02 4.53 16.78
N THR A 7 1.37 3.64 17.50
CA THR A 7 1.99 2.73 18.47
C THR A 7 2.30 1.39 17.81
N LEU A 8 3.06 0.53 18.50
CA LEU A 8 3.28 -0.84 18.05
C LEU A 8 1.98 -1.65 18.00
N SER A 9 1.01 -1.34 18.88
CA SER A 9 -0.32 -1.98 18.84
C SER A 9 -1.05 -1.65 17.54
N ASP A 10 -1.08 -0.36 17.13
CA ASP A 10 -1.71 0.05 15.88
C ASP A 10 -1.12 -0.66 14.66
N ILE A 11 0.20 -0.89 14.67
CA ILE A 11 0.89 -1.63 13.60
C ILE A 11 0.48 -3.11 13.60
N ARG A 12 0.34 -3.72 14.76
CA ARG A 12 -0.11 -5.12 14.89
C ARG A 12 -1.55 -5.29 14.43
N ASP A 13 -2.44 -4.36 14.78
CA ASP A 13 -3.84 -4.36 14.36
C ASP A 13 -3.96 -4.17 12.84
N ALA A 14 -3.16 -3.26 12.27
CA ALA A 14 -3.05 -3.09 10.83
C ALA A 14 -2.56 -4.39 10.14
N ARG A 15 -1.58 -5.09 10.73
CA ARG A 15 -1.10 -6.36 10.21
C ARG A 15 -2.21 -7.42 10.15
N VAL A 16 -2.96 -7.59 11.24
CA VAL A 16 -4.09 -8.54 11.29
C VAL A 16 -5.12 -8.20 10.22
N ARG A 17 -5.48 -6.90 10.10
CA ARG A 17 -6.46 -6.42 9.12
C ARG A 17 -6.06 -6.68 7.67
N THR A 18 -4.76 -6.68 7.37
CA THR A 18 -4.25 -6.77 6.00
C THR A 18 -3.62 -8.12 5.65
N GLU A 19 -3.55 -9.06 6.59
CA GLU A 19 -2.82 -10.33 6.46
C GLU A 19 -3.24 -11.17 5.25
N SER A 20 -4.53 -11.22 4.95
CA SER A 20 -5.09 -11.96 3.80
C SER A 20 -4.88 -11.24 2.45
N ILE A 21 -4.45 -9.99 2.48
CA ILE A 21 -4.36 -9.14 1.28
C ILE A 21 -2.92 -9.00 0.81
N VAL A 22 -2.00 -8.74 1.75
CA VAL A 22 -0.62 -8.42 1.45
C VAL A 22 0.26 -9.67 1.37
N ILE A 23 1.26 -9.61 0.49
CA ILE A 23 2.26 -10.66 0.35
C ILE A 23 3.35 -10.46 1.40
N LYS A 24 3.79 -11.54 2.05
CA LYS A 24 5.01 -11.53 2.85
C LYS A 24 6.22 -11.52 1.90
N THR A 25 6.63 -10.33 1.48
CA THR A 25 7.74 -10.16 0.55
C THR A 25 9.07 -10.61 1.15
N PRO A 26 10.02 -11.12 0.34
CA PRO A 26 11.33 -11.54 0.83
C PRO A 26 12.17 -10.36 1.32
N ILE A 27 13.15 -10.67 2.14
CA ILE A 27 14.24 -9.78 2.49
C ILE A 27 15.50 -10.36 1.87
N LEU A 28 16.16 -9.58 1.04
CA LEU A 28 17.41 -9.95 0.38
C LEU A 28 18.58 -9.17 0.96
N THR A 29 19.79 -9.74 0.85
CA THR A 29 21.05 -9.09 1.16
C THR A 29 21.92 -9.08 -0.08
N SER A 30 23.01 -8.32 -0.08
CA SER A 30 23.97 -8.27 -1.17
C SER A 30 25.39 -8.10 -0.60
N GLU A 31 26.23 -9.09 -0.78
CA GLU A 31 27.64 -9.04 -0.38
C GLU A 31 28.34 -7.84 -1.02
N TYR A 32 28.12 -7.63 -2.32
CA TYR A 32 28.70 -6.50 -3.05
C TYR A 32 28.39 -5.15 -2.39
N PHE A 33 27.13 -4.89 -2.02
CA PHE A 33 26.76 -3.63 -1.37
C PHE A 33 27.21 -3.56 0.09
N ASN A 34 27.25 -4.70 0.79
CA ASN A 34 27.76 -4.78 2.15
C ASN A 34 29.23 -4.38 2.20
N ASP A 35 30.05 -4.95 1.31
CA ASP A 35 31.48 -4.65 1.19
C ASP A 35 31.72 -3.20 0.76
N LEU A 36 30.97 -2.71 -0.23
CA LEU A 36 31.09 -1.34 -0.72
C LEU A 36 30.80 -0.28 0.36
N LEU A 37 29.84 -0.54 1.25
CA LEU A 37 29.36 0.41 2.24
C LEU A 37 29.85 0.13 3.66
N GLY A 38 30.53 -1.00 3.89
CA GLY A 38 31.04 -1.40 5.20
C GLY A 38 29.93 -1.66 6.23
N MET A 39 28.75 -2.13 5.78
CA MET A 39 27.60 -2.39 6.65
C MET A 39 26.72 -3.52 6.09
N GLU A 40 25.94 -4.16 6.94
CA GLU A 40 24.94 -5.15 6.50
C GLU A 40 23.65 -4.46 6.01
N LEU A 41 23.28 -4.71 4.76
CA LEU A 41 22.06 -4.17 4.13
C LEU A 41 21.00 -5.26 3.96
N PHE A 42 19.77 -4.91 4.29
CA PHE A 42 18.61 -5.76 4.15
C PHE A 42 17.57 -5.06 3.27
N PHE A 43 17.30 -5.62 2.10
CA PHE A 43 16.35 -5.09 1.11
C PHE A 43 15.00 -5.76 1.28
N LYS A 44 14.00 -5.05 1.83
CA LYS A 44 12.62 -5.51 1.85
C LYS A 44 12.01 -5.34 0.47
N CYS A 45 11.84 -6.44 -0.27
CA CYS A 45 11.50 -6.43 -1.69
C CYS A 45 10.02 -6.14 -1.96
N GLU A 46 9.57 -4.93 -1.69
CA GLU A 46 8.18 -4.51 -1.91
C GLU A 46 7.80 -4.31 -3.40
N ASN A 47 8.77 -4.42 -4.32
CA ASN A 47 8.51 -4.59 -5.75
C ASN A 47 7.79 -5.91 -6.07
N PHE A 48 7.88 -6.92 -5.19
CA PHE A 48 7.13 -8.18 -5.30
C PHE A 48 5.77 -8.14 -4.60
N GLN A 49 5.36 -7.00 -4.07
CA GLN A 49 4.06 -6.84 -3.44
C GLN A 49 2.92 -6.86 -4.48
N LYS A 50 1.69 -7.14 -4.05
CA LYS A 50 0.49 -7.34 -4.88
C LYS A 50 0.29 -6.27 -5.97
N THR A 51 0.63 -5.00 -5.71
CA THR A 51 0.54 -3.90 -6.69
C THR A 51 1.90 -3.38 -7.10
N GLY A 52 2.96 -4.18 -6.97
CA GLY A 52 4.32 -3.82 -7.31
C GLY A 52 4.97 -2.79 -6.39
N SER A 53 4.37 -2.47 -5.25
CA SER A 53 4.91 -1.52 -4.27
C SER A 53 4.33 -1.71 -2.88
N PHE A 54 4.99 -1.14 -1.86
CA PHE A 54 4.52 -1.16 -0.46
C PHE A 54 3.18 -0.44 -0.24
N LYS A 55 2.70 0.35 -1.18
CA LYS A 55 1.50 1.19 -1.04
C LYS A 55 0.23 0.39 -0.73
N ILE A 56 0.14 -0.85 -1.20
CA ILE A 56 -1.01 -1.72 -0.91
C ILE A 56 -1.18 -1.99 0.59
N ARG A 57 -0.12 -1.98 1.40
CA ARG A 57 -0.20 -2.16 2.85
C ARG A 57 -1.04 -1.07 3.51
N GLY A 58 -0.69 0.19 3.26
CA GLY A 58 -1.42 1.33 3.81
C GLY A 58 -2.81 1.50 3.19
N ALA A 59 -2.94 1.30 1.87
CA ALA A 59 -4.21 1.37 1.18
C ALA A 59 -5.20 0.33 1.70
N SER A 60 -4.78 -0.93 1.82
CA SER A 60 -5.62 -1.99 2.40
C SER A 60 -5.98 -1.70 3.84
N ASN A 61 -5.02 -1.26 4.67
CA ASN A 61 -5.33 -0.91 6.05
C ASN A 61 -6.40 0.18 6.13
N ALA A 62 -6.28 1.27 5.36
CA ALA A 62 -7.25 2.36 5.35
C ALA A 62 -8.62 1.89 4.85
N VAL A 63 -8.67 1.21 3.70
CA VAL A 63 -9.93 0.77 3.09
C VAL A 63 -10.65 -0.27 3.95
N PHE A 64 -9.92 -1.22 4.53
CA PHE A 64 -10.52 -2.28 5.35
C PHE A 64 -10.82 -1.84 6.79
N SER A 65 -10.39 -0.65 7.21
CA SER A 65 -10.81 -0.05 8.48
C SER A 65 -12.10 0.76 8.41
N LEU A 66 -12.65 0.99 7.21
CA LEU A 66 -13.92 1.70 7.02
C LEU A 66 -15.07 0.92 7.62
N THR A 67 -15.97 1.60 8.30
CA THR A 67 -17.28 1.05 8.70
C THR A 67 -18.12 0.74 7.46
N ASP A 68 -19.19 -0.04 7.64
CA ASP A 68 -20.09 -0.37 6.53
C ASP A 68 -20.77 0.86 5.92
N GLU A 69 -21.08 1.87 6.74
CA GLU A 69 -21.66 3.14 6.30
C GLU A 69 -20.68 3.96 5.47
N GLU A 70 -19.40 4.05 5.90
CA GLU A 70 -18.35 4.73 5.15
C GLU A 70 -18.04 3.98 3.85
N ALA A 71 -17.97 2.66 3.90
CA ALA A 71 -17.70 1.80 2.75
C ALA A 71 -18.76 1.96 1.64
N LYS A 72 -20.03 2.17 1.98
CA LYS A 72 -21.10 2.44 1.00
C LYS A 72 -20.89 3.72 0.19
N GLN A 73 -20.18 4.70 0.74
CA GLN A 73 -19.85 5.94 0.04
C GLN A 73 -18.65 5.78 -0.91
N GLY A 74 -17.90 4.68 -0.78
CA GLY A 74 -16.68 4.45 -1.53
C GLY A 74 -15.50 5.26 -1.02
N VAL A 75 -14.44 5.29 -1.82
CA VAL A 75 -13.20 6.01 -1.52
C VAL A 75 -12.76 6.86 -2.71
N ALA A 76 -12.08 7.96 -2.44
CA ALA A 76 -11.49 8.79 -3.49
C ALA A 76 -10.03 9.11 -3.17
N CYS A 77 -9.17 9.15 -4.18
CA CYS A 77 -7.82 9.68 -4.02
C CYS A 77 -7.32 10.37 -5.28
N GLN A 78 -6.38 11.29 -5.11
CA GLN A 78 -5.65 11.91 -6.21
C GLN A 78 -4.27 11.25 -6.32
N SER A 79 -4.07 10.44 -7.34
CA SER A 79 -2.78 9.80 -7.60
C SER A 79 -2.72 9.21 -9.02
N SER A 80 -1.62 9.46 -9.72
CA SER A 80 -1.31 8.83 -11.01
C SER A 80 -0.25 7.74 -10.91
N GLY A 81 -0.03 7.18 -9.74
CA GLY A 81 1.03 6.19 -9.48
C GLY A 81 0.61 5.10 -8.51
N ASN A 82 1.59 4.54 -7.82
CA ASN A 82 1.42 3.36 -6.94
C ASN A 82 0.33 3.52 -5.87
N HIS A 83 0.07 4.74 -5.40
CA HIS A 83 -0.98 4.96 -4.40
C HIS A 83 -2.38 4.80 -5.01
N GLY A 84 -2.62 5.38 -6.18
CA GLY A 84 -3.89 5.22 -6.90
C GLY A 84 -4.18 3.75 -7.22
N GLY A 85 -3.20 3.04 -7.79
CA GLY A 85 -3.33 1.60 -8.06
C GLY A 85 -3.58 0.77 -6.80
N ALA A 86 -2.95 1.13 -5.67
CA ALA A 86 -3.16 0.43 -4.41
C ALA A 86 -4.56 0.68 -3.81
N ILE A 87 -5.08 1.92 -3.88
CA ILE A 87 -6.45 2.25 -3.44
C ILE A 87 -7.48 1.53 -4.33
N ALA A 88 -7.31 1.58 -5.65
CA ALA A 88 -8.19 0.87 -6.57
C ALA A 88 -8.23 -0.64 -6.28
N CYS A 89 -7.07 -1.27 -6.08
CA CYS A 89 -6.96 -2.68 -5.74
C CYS A 89 -7.63 -2.99 -4.38
N ALA A 90 -7.39 -2.19 -3.34
CA ALA A 90 -7.97 -2.40 -2.02
C ALA A 90 -9.51 -2.24 -2.04
N ALA A 91 -10.02 -1.23 -2.75
CA ALA A 91 -11.44 -1.00 -2.93
C ALA A 91 -12.12 -2.16 -3.70
N TYR A 92 -11.49 -2.62 -4.78
CA TYR A 92 -11.95 -3.79 -5.53
C TYR A 92 -12.06 -5.04 -4.62
N LEU A 93 -11.03 -5.31 -3.81
CA LEU A 93 -11.03 -6.45 -2.89
C LEU A 93 -12.08 -6.34 -1.78
N LYS A 94 -12.42 -5.13 -1.37
CA LYS A 94 -13.50 -4.88 -0.39
C LYS A 94 -14.89 -4.84 -1.05
N GLY A 95 -14.97 -4.77 -2.38
CA GLY A 95 -16.24 -4.67 -3.12
C GLY A 95 -16.89 -3.28 -3.04
N ILE A 96 -16.10 -2.21 -2.94
CA ILE A 96 -16.57 -0.82 -2.86
C ILE A 96 -16.10 0.03 -4.04
N HIS A 97 -16.79 1.13 -4.27
CA HIS A 97 -16.43 2.10 -5.32
C HIS A 97 -15.14 2.86 -4.98
N ALA A 98 -14.34 3.19 -6.02
CA ALA A 98 -13.15 4.02 -5.88
C ALA A 98 -13.04 5.03 -7.03
N ASP A 99 -12.89 6.30 -6.69
CA ASP A 99 -12.59 7.38 -7.64
C ASP A 99 -11.10 7.73 -7.58
N ILE A 100 -10.38 7.47 -8.68
CA ILE A 100 -8.96 7.80 -8.79
C ILE A 100 -8.79 9.01 -9.70
N VAL A 101 -8.54 10.16 -9.12
CA VAL A 101 -8.35 11.43 -9.84
C VAL A 101 -6.91 11.50 -10.34
N MET A 102 -6.76 11.71 -11.65
CA MET A 102 -5.46 11.82 -12.32
C MET A 102 -5.39 13.09 -13.16
N ALA A 103 -4.18 13.63 -13.38
CA ALA A 103 -3.99 14.72 -14.32
C ALA A 103 -4.29 14.26 -15.77
N LYS A 104 -4.86 15.13 -16.60
CA LYS A 104 -5.13 14.82 -18.02
C LYS A 104 -3.87 14.45 -18.83
N SER A 105 -2.71 14.92 -18.39
CA SER A 105 -1.41 14.66 -19.01
C SER A 105 -0.77 13.31 -18.63
N VAL A 106 -1.44 12.51 -17.81
CA VAL A 106 -0.90 11.20 -17.41
C VAL A 106 -0.80 10.27 -18.62
N SER A 107 0.27 9.46 -18.68
CA SER A 107 0.45 8.50 -19.76
C SER A 107 -0.61 7.41 -19.74
N LYS A 108 -1.05 6.94 -20.93
CA LYS A 108 -2.05 5.86 -21.05
C LYS A 108 -1.67 4.60 -20.29
N ALA A 109 -0.38 4.27 -20.20
CA ALA A 109 0.14 3.13 -19.47
C ALA A 109 -0.13 3.17 -17.95
N LYS A 110 -0.51 4.33 -17.38
CA LYS A 110 -0.87 4.48 -15.96
C LYS A 110 -2.36 4.44 -15.70
N ILE A 111 -3.18 4.38 -16.74
CA ILE A 111 -4.66 4.36 -16.65
C ILE A 111 -5.17 2.92 -16.64
N HIS A 112 -4.38 1.98 -17.15
CA HIS A 112 -4.64 0.53 -17.20
C HIS A 112 -3.86 -0.19 -16.10
#